data_4e73be68c20e7da9380ddb35ed23659c
#
_entry.id   4e73be68c20e7da9380ddb35ed23659c
#
_cell.length_a   1.000
_cell.length_b   1.000
_cell.length_c   1.000
_cell.angle_alpha   90.00
_cell.angle_beta   90.00
_cell.angle_gamma   90.00
#
_symmetry.space_group_name_H-M   'P 1'
#
loop_
_entity.id
_entity.type
_entity.pdbx_description
1 polymer ?
#
loop_
_entity_poly.entity_id
_entity_poly.type
_entity_poly.pdbx_seq_one_letter_code
_entity_poly.pdbx_strand_id
1 'polypeptide(L)'
;RLDHIPDSVRGALASITVDGGEDGPEIDPHWGEPGMSAIEKIVACNSFEVLAFKTGNPDNPVNAIPPKAVADCHVRYVVPFQMDDMMSALRAHLDERGFGMVTLALEQDGMQATRLDPDHPWVHWAVESMEKTTGQEIAVMPNLGGSLPNDVFADLLGIPTVWVPHSYASCSQHAPNEHVLAPVCHDALRIMAGLWWDLGDVDRDFVLSAH
;
A
#
# COMPACT_ATOMS: atom_id res chain seq x y z
N ARG A 1 1.97 16.11 -1.10
CA ARG A 1 0.73 15.94 -1.90
C ARG A 1 1.10 15.35 -3.25
N LEU A 2 0.39 14.31 -3.69
CA LEU A 2 0.56 13.80 -5.04
C LEU A 2 -0.13 14.77 -6.00
N ASP A 3 0.61 15.26 -6.99
CA ASP A 3 0.06 16.22 -7.95
C ASP A 3 -0.89 15.56 -8.95
N HIS A 4 -0.71 14.24 -9.20
CA HIS A 4 -1.52 13.48 -10.14
C HIS A 4 -1.42 11.97 -9.91
N ILE A 5 -2.56 11.26 -9.99
CA ILE A 5 -2.61 9.80 -10.07
C ILE A 5 -2.48 9.42 -11.55
N PRO A 6 -1.51 8.58 -11.95
CA PRO A 6 -1.35 8.14 -13.34
C PRO A 6 -2.63 7.50 -13.90
N ASP A 7 -2.88 7.69 -15.19
CA ASP A 7 -4.10 7.18 -15.84
C ASP A 7 -4.17 5.65 -15.83
N SER A 8 -3.03 4.94 -15.98
CA SER A 8 -2.95 3.48 -15.85
C SER A 8 -3.38 3.00 -14.44
N VAL A 9 -2.93 3.71 -13.38
CA VAL A 9 -3.33 3.43 -12.00
C VAL A 9 -4.82 3.66 -11.81
N ARG A 10 -5.34 4.80 -12.31
CA ARG A 10 -6.77 5.12 -12.20
C ARG A 10 -7.63 4.15 -12.99
N GLY A 11 -7.17 3.72 -14.17
CA GLY A 11 -7.82 2.69 -14.99
C GLY A 11 -7.92 1.35 -14.25
N ALA A 12 -6.83 0.89 -13.66
CA ALA A 12 -6.82 -0.35 -12.88
C ALA A 12 -7.75 -0.31 -11.66
N LEU A 13 -7.92 0.86 -11.02
CA LEU A 13 -8.79 1.03 -9.87
C LEU A 13 -10.28 1.18 -10.21
N ALA A 14 -10.63 1.45 -11.46
CA ALA A 14 -12.00 1.81 -11.85
C ALA A 14 -13.04 0.71 -11.57
N SER A 15 -12.65 -0.56 -11.62
CA SER A 15 -13.51 -1.72 -11.33
C SER A 15 -13.49 -2.17 -9.87
N ILE A 16 -12.64 -1.59 -9.03
CA ILE A 16 -12.45 -2.02 -7.65
C ILE A 16 -13.34 -1.19 -6.73
N THR A 17 -14.17 -1.87 -5.95
CA THR A 17 -15.01 -1.26 -4.91
C THR A 17 -14.41 -1.53 -3.53
N VAL A 18 -14.51 -0.53 -2.65
CA VAL A 18 -14.15 -0.71 -1.25
C VAL A 18 -15.38 -1.19 -0.51
N ASP A 19 -15.29 -2.39 0.04
CA ASP A 19 -16.33 -3.00 0.85
C ASP A 19 -15.70 -3.44 2.19
N GLY A 20 -16.24 -2.92 3.29
CA GLY A 20 -15.83 -3.31 4.64
C GLY A 20 -16.41 -4.67 5.09
N GLY A 21 -17.30 -5.28 4.28
CA GLY A 21 -18.08 -6.46 4.65
C GLY A 21 -19.26 -6.13 5.56
N GLU A 22 -20.13 -7.12 5.80
CA GLU A 22 -21.36 -6.94 6.61
C GLU A 22 -21.08 -6.45 8.04
N ASP A 23 -19.93 -6.85 8.61
CA ASP A 23 -19.47 -6.47 9.95
C ASP A 23 -18.33 -5.45 9.94
N GLY A 24 -18.00 -4.89 8.77
CA GLY A 24 -16.92 -3.93 8.60
C GLY A 24 -17.27 -2.53 9.12
N PRO A 25 -16.26 -1.69 9.39
CA PRO A 25 -16.50 -0.32 9.82
C PRO A 25 -17.16 0.51 8.72
N GLU A 26 -18.06 1.41 9.12
CA GLU A 26 -18.64 2.39 8.22
C GLU A 26 -17.55 3.38 7.77
N ILE A 27 -17.47 3.63 6.47
CA ILE A 27 -16.48 4.55 5.89
C ILE A 27 -17.08 5.95 5.90
N ASP A 28 -16.39 6.91 6.54
CA ASP A 28 -16.75 8.32 6.49
C ASP A 28 -16.67 8.83 5.03
N PRO A 29 -17.77 9.25 4.41
CA PRO A 29 -17.76 9.73 3.02
C PRO A 29 -16.93 11.01 2.83
N HIS A 30 -16.69 11.75 3.91
CA HIS A 30 -15.90 12.99 3.89
C HIS A 30 -14.41 12.77 4.19
N TRP A 31 -14.00 11.54 4.46
CA TRP A 31 -12.62 11.19 4.72
C TRP A 31 -11.71 11.40 3.49
N GLY A 32 -10.49 11.87 3.74
CA GLY A 32 -9.41 11.97 2.75
C GLY A 32 -9.57 13.12 1.75
N GLU A 33 -8.87 13.04 0.62
CA GLU A 33 -8.82 14.08 -0.40
C GLU A 33 -10.16 14.21 -1.15
N PRO A 34 -10.70 15.44 -1.27
CA PRO A 34 -11.93 15.68 -2.03
C PRO A 34 -11.79 15.29 -3.51
N GLY A 35 -12.87 14.78 -4.10
CA GLY A 35 -12.95 14.47 -5.53
C GLY A 35 -12.30 13.15 -5.94
N MET A 36 -11.82 12.34 -5.00
CA MET A 36 -11.30 11.00 -5.22
C MET A 36 -12.29 9.93 -4.77
N SER A 37 -12.30 8.79 -5.46
CA SER A 37 -13.04 7.61 -5.04
C SER A 37 -12.42 6.99 -3.76
N ALA A 38 -13.18 6.17 -3.05
CA ALA A 38 -12.70 5.51 -1.82
C ALA A 38 -11.44 4.68 -2.09
N ILE A 39 -11.41 3.93 -3.18
CA ILE A 39 -10.24 3.11 -3.51
C ILE A 39 -9.01 3.95 -3.87
N GLU A 40 -9.17 5.08 -4.59
CA GLU A 40 -8.07 6.00 -4.87
C GLU A 40 -7.48 6.57 -3.58
N LYS A 41 -8.32 6.94 -2.61
CA LYS A 41 -7.87 7.45 -1.30
C LYS A 41 -7.06 6.42 -0.52
N ILE A 42 -7.42 5.13 -0.60
CA ILE A 42 -6.77 4.04 0.13
C ILE A 42 -5.43 3.66 -0.50
N VAL A 43 -5.39 3.50 -1.83
CA VAL A 43 -4.24 2.86 -2.48
C VAL A 43 -3.41 3.79 -3.37
N ALA A 44 -3.90 4.99 -3.68
CA ALA A 44 -3.20 5.93 -4.55
C ALA A 44 -2.81 7.24 -3.85
N CYS A 45 -3.03 7.36 -2.54
CA CYS A 45 -2.68 8.54 -1.75
C CYS A 45 -1.71 8.20 -0.63
N ASN A 46 -0.93 9.20 -0.22
CA ASN A 46 -0.16 9.10 1.02
C ASN A 46 -1.09 9.29 2.22
N SER A 47 -0.79 8.61 3.32
CA SER A 47 -1.47 8.84 4.61
C SER A 47 -0.46 9.20 5.69
N PHE A 48 -0.93 9.98 6.67
CA PHE A 48 -0.19 10.35 7.87
C PHE A 48 -1.07 10.01 9.07
N GLU A 49 -0.65 9.03 9.83
CA GLU A 49 -1.45 8.43 10.90
C GLU A 49 -0.79 8.67 12.25
N VAL A 50 -1.56 9.14 13.24
CA VAL A 50 -1.12 9.24 14.62
C VAL A 50 -1.41 7.91 15.30
N LEU A 51 -0.36 7.13 15.58
CA LEU A 51 -0.47 5.82 16.22
C LEU A 51 -0.62 5.93 17.72
N ALA A 52 0.07 6.91 18.33
CA ALA A 52 -0.01 7.19 19.76
C ALA A 52 0.17 8.68 20.02
N PHE A 53 -0.51 9.16 21.07
CA PHE A 53 -0.34 10.51 21.56
C PHE A 53 -0.24 10.48 23.08
N LYS A 54 0.82 11.08 23.63
CA LYS A 54 1.06 11.12 25.08
C LYS A 54 1.31 12.55 25.54
N THR A 55 0.53 12.98 26.54
CA THR A 55 0.74 14.23 27.27
C THR A 55 0.27 14.04 28.72
N GLY A 56 0.99 14.61 29.69
CA GLY A 56 0.69 14.42 31.11
C GLY A 56 0.74 12.96 31.57
N ASN A 57 0.05 12.70 32.69
CA ASN A 57 -0.15 11.35 33.23
C ASN A 57 -1.64 11.14 33.52
N PRO A 58 -2.36 10.32 32.73
CA PRO A 58 -3.80 10.10 32.92
C PRO A 58 -4.13 9.37 34.23
N ASP A 59 -3.22 8.54 34.74
CA ASP A 59 -3.42 7.75 35.97
C ASP A 59 -3.24 8.61 37.23
N ASN A 60 -2.52 9.74 37.13
CA ASN A 60 -2.31 10.69 38.23
C ASN A 60 -2.24 12.11 37.69
N PRO A 61 -3.39 12.69 37.31
CA PRO A 61 -3.44 14.02 36.73
C PRO A 61 -3.09 15.08 37.81
N VAL A 62 -2.29 16.06 37.42
CA VAL A 62 -1.94 17.21 38.25
C VAL A 62 -2.60 18.48 37.71
N ASN A 63 -2.90 19.45 38.60
CA ASN A 63 -3.48 20.72 38.18
C ASN A 63 -2.41 21.67 37.61
N ALA A 64 -1.76 21.24 36.53
CA ALA A 64 -0.77 22.00 35.79
C ALA A 64 -0.77 21.58 34.30
N ILE A 65 -0.42 22.55 33.43
CA ILE A 65 -0.25 22.26 32.01
C ILE A 65 0.96 21.34 31.84
N PRO A 66 0.83 20.18 31.16
CA PRO A 66 1.96 19.29 30.89
C PRO A 66 3.05 20.01 30.09
N PRO A 67 4.32 19.85 30.46
CA PRO A 67 5.42 20.54 29.79
C PRO A 67 5.80 19.96 28.43
N LYS A 68 5.31 18.75 28.12
CA LYS A 68 5.66 18.00 26.90
C LYS A 68 4.46 17.20 26.39
N ALA A 69 4.33 17.17 25.07
CA ALA A 69 3.49 16.21 24.37
C ALA A 69 4.33 15.49 23.30
N VAL A 70 4.03 14.22 23.05
CA VAL A 70 4.67 13.40 22.03
C VAL A 70 3.60 12.72 21.19
N ALA A 71 3.76 12.75 19.89
CA ALA A 71 2.96 11.98 18.95
C ALA A 71 3.88 11.02 18.20
N ASP A 72 3.56 9.73 18.25
CA ASP A 72 4.18 8.71 17.43
C ASP A 72 3.34 8.57 16.17
N CYS A 73 3.95 8.82 15.03
CA CYS A 73 3.25 8.91 13.76
C CYS A 73 3.82 7.92 12.74
N HIS A 74 2.95 7.44 11.87
CA HIS A 74 3.31 6.58 10.76
C HIS A 74 2.94 7.28 9.44
N VAL A 75 3.85 7.27 8.48
CA VAL A 75 3.62 7.76 7.13
C VAL A 75 3.58 6.56 6.20
N ARG A 76 2.48 6.40 5.48
CA ARG A 76 2.38 5.48 4.34
C ARG A 76 2.41 6.30 3.07
N TYR A 77 3.18 5.88 2.10
CA TYR A 77 3.37 6.65 0.88
C TYR A 77 3.45 5.76 -0.35
N VAL A 78 3.11 6.35 -1.47
CA VAL A 78 3.15 5.73 -2.79
C VAL A 78 4.17 6.44 -3.67
N VAL A 79 4.63 5.79 -4.74
CA VAL A 79 5.47 6.44 -5.73
C VAL A 79 4.74 7.63 -6.37
N PRO A 80 5.42 8.73 -6.73
CA PRO A 80 6.88 8.89 -6.79
C PRO A 80 7.53 9.49 -5.53
N PHE A 81 6.87 9.41 -4.37
CA PHE A 81 7.40 9.99 -3.14
C PHE A 81 8.71 9.29 -2.72
N GLN A 82 9.72 10.09 -2.36
CA GLN A 82 10.98 9.58 -1.86
C GLN A 82 11.05 9.76 -0.35
N MET A 83 11.48 8.71 0.35
CA MET A 83 11.56 8.71 1.81
C MET A 83 12.55 9.76 2.33
N ASP A 84 13.65 9.99 1.62
CA ASP A 84 14.68 10.96 1.99
C ASP A 84 14.14 12.39 2.07
N ASP A 85 13.09 12.71 1.30
CA ASP A 85 12.48 14.03 1.29
C ASP A 85 11.47 14.23 2.44
N MET A 86 11.03 13.15 3.10
CA MET A 86 9.93 13.18 4.06
C MET A 86 10.20 14.12 5.23
N MET A 87 11.35 14.00 5.88
CA MET A 87 11.69 14.78 7.07
C MET A 87 11.83 16.26 6.77
N SER A 88 12.41 16.60 5.62
CA SER A 88 12.55 17.99 5.17
C SER A 88 11.20 18.60 4.80
N ALA A 89 10.34 17.86 4.11
CA ALA A 89 8.99 18.29 3.77
C ALA A 89 8.11 18.49 5.02
N LEU A 90 8.17 17.57 5.98
CA LEU A 90 7.44 17.68 7.23
C LEU A 90 7.93 18.88 8.06
N ARG A 91 9.25 19.11 8.12
CA ARG A 91 9.82 20.29 8.80
C ARG A 91 9.33 21.58 8.16
N ALA A 92 9.42 21.68 6.82
CA ALA A 92 8.95 22.85 6.09
C ALA A 92 7.45 23.12 6.33
N HIS A 93 6.63 22.07 6.30
CA HIS A 93 5.19 22.19 6.57
C HIS A 93 4.91 22.72 7.97
N LEU A 94 5.59 22.21 9.00
CA LEU A 94 5.40 22.67 10.38
C LEU A 94 5.86 24.12 10.56
N ASP A 95 6.96 24.52 9.94
CA ASP A 95 7.46 25.91 10.00
C ASP A 95 6.50 26.87 9.32
N GLU A 96 5.99 26.52 8.14
CA GLU A 96 5.00 27.31 7.42
C GLU A 96 3.70 27.53 8.23
N ARG A 97 3.33 26.53 9.04
CA ARG A 97 2.14 26.59 9.90
C ARG A 97 2.39 27.20 11.27
N GLY A 98 3.60 27.69 11.54
CA GLY A 98 3.95 28.34 12.82
C GLY A 98 4.29 27.35 13.95
N PHE A 99 4.55 26.09 13.65
CA PHE A 99 4.91 25.03 14.61
C PHE A 99 6.41 24.76 14.68
N GLY A 100 7.24 25.82 14.55
CA GLY A 100 8.69 25.71 14.61
C GLY A 100 9.25 25.11 15.91
N MET A 101 8.45 25.15 17.02
CA MET A 101 8.83 24.55 18.29
C MET A 101 8.73 23.01 18.32
N VAL A 102 8.07 22.40 17.34
CA VAL A 102 7.94 20.93 17.28
C VAL A 102 9.27 20.32 16.83
N THR A 103 9.78 19.39 17.63
CA THR A 103 10.96 18.60 17.28
C THR A 103 10.53 17.35 16.54
N LEU A 104 11.19 17.04 15.43
CA LEU A 104 10.99 15.83 14.66
C LEU A 104 12.13 14.85 14.95
N ALA A 105 11.81 13.58 15.07
CA ALA A 105 12.75 12.48 15.16
C ALA A 105 12.28 11.34 14.24
N LEU A 106 13.16 10.78 13.45
CA LEU A 106 12.94 9.54 12.73
C LEU A 106 13.39 8.40 13.66
N GLU A 107 12.46 7.51 14.02
CA GLU A 107 12.77 6.41 14.94
C GLU A 107 13.21 5.14 14.20
N GLN A 108 12.69 4.92 12.99
CA GLN A 108 13.03 3.77 12.17
C GLN A 108 13.11 4.18 10.71
N ASP A 109 14.05 3.59 9.99
CA ASP A 109 14.12 3.70 8.54
C ASP A 109 12.93 2.93 7.92
N GLY A 110 12.34 3.51 6.90
CA GLY A 110 11.25 2.90 6.14
C GLY A 110 11.77 2.07 4.97
N MET A 111 10.83 1.44 4.26
CA MET A 111 11.09 0.79 2.97
C MET A 111 10.62 1.72 1.87
N GLN A 112 11.40 1.84 0.78
CA GLN A 112 11.02 2.66 -0.37
C GLN A 112 9.78 2.06 -1.06
N ALA A 113 8.83 2.92 -1.41
CA ALA A 113 7.66 2.51 -2.18
C ALA A 113 8.07 2.18 -3.61
N THR A 114 7.55 1.08 -4.14
CA THR A 114 7.73 0.67 -5.52
C THR A 114 6.38 0.44 -6.19
N ARG A 115 6.34 0.53 -7.49
CA ARG A 115 5.16 0.17 -8.30
C ARG A 115 5.60 -0.25 -9.68
N LEU A 116 5.16 -1.42 -10.12
CA LEU A 116 5.17 -1.75 -11.53
C LEU A 116 3.94 -1.11 -12.19
N ASP A 117 4.11 -0.53 -13.38
CA ASP A 117 2.98 0.06 -14.10
C ASP A 117 1.92 -1.01 -14.37
N PRO A 118 0.62 -0.78 -14.08
CA PRO A 118 -0.45 -1.72 -14.42
C PRO A 118 -0.47 -2.14 -15.91
N ASP A 119 -0.02 -1.27 -16.80
CA ASP A 119 0.06 -1.55 -18.24
C ASP A 119 1.35 -2.26 -18.66
N HIS A 120 2.19 -2.65 -17.70
CA HIS A 120 3.44 -3.35 -17.99
C HIS A 120 3.17 -4.76 -18.57
N PRO A 121 3.93 -5.23 -19.60
CA PRO A 121 3.71 -6.52 -20.23
C PRO A 121 3.67 -7.71 -19.26
N TRP A 122 4.51 -7.72 -18.23
CA TRP A 122 4.48 -8.77 -17.21
C TRP A 122 3.23 -8.76 -16.33
N VAL A 123 2.58 -7.61 -16.14
CA VAL A 123 1.28 -7.54 -15.45
C VAL A 123 0.20 -8.17 -16.31
N HIS A 124 0.12 -7.80 -17.59
CA HIS A 124 -0.83 -8.39 -18.54
C HIS A 124 -0.65 -9.89 -18.66
N TRP A 125 0.59 -10.36 -18.85
CA TRP A 125 0.90 -11.78 -18.90
C TRP A 125 0.43 -12.52 -17.63
N ALA A 126 0.71 -11.99 -16.46
CA ALA A 126 0.30 -12.61 -15.20
C ALA A 126 -1.22 -12.68 -15.05
N VAL A 127 -1.92 -11.59 -15.41
CA VAL A 127 -3.39 -11.54 -15.43
C VAL A 127 -3.95 -12.62 -16.36
N GLU A 128 -3.50 -12.68 -17.62
CA GLU A 128 -3.96 -13.68 -18.59
C GLU A 128 -3.74 -15.11 -18.11
N SER A 129 -2.57 -15.41 -17.53
CA SER A 129 -2.27 -16.74 -16.98
C SER A 129 -3.20 -17.09 -15.79
N MET A 130 -3.43 -16.13 -14.91
CA MET A 130 -4.33 -16.35 -13.76
C MET A 130 -5.78 -16.50 -14.19
N GLU A 131 -6.28 -15.71 -15.15
CA GLU A 131 -7.63 -15.83 -15.71
C GLU A 131 -7.83 -17.18 -16.41
N LYS A 132 -6.85 -17.62 -17.21
CA LYS A 132 -6.82 -18.94 -17.83
C LYS A 132 -6.93 -20.07 -16.79
N THR A 133 -6.22 -19.94 -15.69
CA THR A 133 -6.18 -20.94 -14.62
C THR A 133 -7.45 -20.97 -13.77
N THR A 134 -8.01 -19.79 -13.46
CA THR A 134 -9.14 -19.65 -12.53
C THR A 134 -10.49 -19.63 -13.24
N GLY A 135 -10.52 -19.16 -14.48
CA GLY A 135 -11.76 -18.85 -15.20
C GLY A 135 -12.48 -17.60 -14.66
N GLN A 136 -11.80 -16.76 -13.90
CA GLN A 136 -12.33 -15.56 -13.27
C GLN A 136 -11.54 -14.32 -13.70
N GLU A 137 -12.19 -13.18 -13.75
CA GLU A 137 -11.55 -11.89 -13.95
C GLU A 137 -10.62 -11.56 -12.78
N ILE A 138 -9.42 -11.09 -13.09
CA ILE A 138 -8.38 -10.78 -12.11
C ILE A 138 -8.26 -9.27 -11.96
N ALA A 139 -8.50 -8.77 -10.76
CA ALA A 139 -8.32 -7.37 -10.43
C ALA A 139 -6.83 -7.03 -10.22
N VAL A 140 -6.37 -5.95 -10.84
CA VAL A 140 -5.01 -5.42 -10.65
C VAL A 140 -5.03 -4.31 -9.60
N MET A 141 -4.35 -4.53 -8.48
CA MET A 141 -4.17 -3.53 -7.44
C MET A 141 -2.80 -2.86 -7.64
N PRO A 142 -2.75 -1.60 -8.12
CA PRO A 142 -1.48 -0.95 -8.46
C PRO A 142 -0.58 -0.63 -7.25
N ASN A 143 -1.17 -0.50 -6.07
CA ASN A 143 -0.46 -0.32 -4.81
C ASN A 143 -1.17 -1.12 -3.71
N LEU A 144 -0.40 -1.56 -2.73
CA LEU A 144 -0.93 -2.22 -1.53
C LEU A 144 -0.26 -1.59 -0.30
N GLY A 145 -1.02 -1.37 0.76
CA GLY A 145 -0.57 -0.75 2.00
C GLY A 145 0.32 -1.66 2.89
N GLY A 146 1.04 -2.59 2.31
CA GLY A 146 2.02 -3.45 2.98
C GLY A 146 3.45 -3.01 2.69
N SER A 147 4.36 -3.15 3.65
CA SER A 147 5.78 -2.88 3.46
C SER A 147 6.51 -4.18 3.19
N LEU A 148 7.16 -4.25 2.04
CA LEU A 148 7.95 -5.39 1.57
C LEU A 148 9.27 -4.86 1.02
N PRO A 149 10.39 -5.59 1.09
CA PRO A 149 11.68 -5.17 0.54
C PRO A 149 11.70 -5.29 -1.00
N ASN A 150 10.66 -4.75 -1.66
CA ASN A 150 10.49 -4.86 -3.10
C ASN A 150 11.40 -3.91 -3.87
N ASP A 151 11.83 -2.83 -3.26
CA ASP A 151 12.83 -1.89 -3.76
C ASP A 151 14.16 -2.59 -4.14
N VAL A 152 14.54 -3.63 -3.40
CA VAL A 152 15.71 -4.45 -3.75
C VAL A 152 15.54 -5.13 -5.11
N PHE A 153 14.36 -5.64 -5.41
CA PHE A 153 14.09 -6.30 -6.69
C PHE A 153 13.81 -5.29 -7.80
N ALA A 154 12.93 -4.34 -7.54
CA ALA A 154 12.47 -3.39 -8.56
C ALA A 154 13.53 -2.33 -8.88
N ASP A 155 14.11 -1.68 -7.86
CA ASP A 155 14.98 -0.52 -8.07
C ASP A 155 16.45 -0.92 -8.14
N LEU A 156 16.93 -1.80 -7.24
CA LEU A 156 18.33 -2.20 -7.20
C LEU A 156 18.68 -3.22 -8.27
N LEU A 157 17.85 -4.23 -8.47
CA LEU A 157 18.06 -5.29 -9.46
C LEU A 157 17.40 -5.02 -10.82
N GLY A 158 16.47 -4.05 -10.89
CA GLY A 158 15.74 -3.73 -12.11
C GLY A 158 14.82 -4.87 -12.59
N ILE A 159 14.31 -5.70 -11.67
CA ILE A 159 13.47 -6.86 -12.00
C ILE A 159 12.00 -6.47 -11.82
N PRO A 160 11.16 -6.57 -12.87
CA PRO A 160 9.72 -6.41 -12.75
C PRO A 160 9.14 -7.40 -11.73
N THR A 161 8.33 -6.91 -10.81
CA THR A 161 7.73 -7.74 -9.77
C THR A 161 6.22 -7.64 -9.78
N VAL A 162 5.56 -8.80 -9.77
CA VAL A 162 4.10 -8.93 -9.63
C VAL A 162 3.81 -9.69 -8.36
N TRP A 163 3.04 -9.09 -7.47
CA TRP A 163 2.62 -9.70 -6.21
C TRP A 163 1.29 -10.41 -6.38
N VAL A 164 1.22 -11.67 -5.96
CA VAL A 164 -0.01 -12.46 -5.98
C VAL A 164 -0.38 -12.81 -4.55
N PRO A 165 -1.25 -12.03 -3.88
CA PRO A 165 -1.62 -12.28 -2.48
C PRO A 165 -2.54 -13.49 -2.37
N HIS A 166 -2.38 -14.24 -1.28
CA HIS A 166 -3.18 -15.43 -0.96
C HIS A 166 -3.91 -15.27 0.38
N SER A 167 -4.37 -14.06 0.68
CA SER A 167 -5.12 -13.71 1.86
C SER A 167 -6.43 -13.00 1.49
N TYR A 168 -7.25 -12.69 2.46
CA TYR A 168 -8.49 -11.95 2.27
C TYR A 168 -8.73 -10.99 3.44
N ALA A 169 -9.64 -10.04 3.27
CA ALA A 169 -9.81 -8.93 4.22
C ALA A 169 -10.10 -9.36 5.66
N SER A 170 -10.90 -10.43 5.85
CA SER A 170 -11.30 -10.92 7.17
C SER A 170 -10.35 -11.98 7.76
N CYS A 171 -9.14 -12.14 7.22
CA CYS A 171 -8.17 -13.12 7.73
C CYS A 171 -7.58 -12.75 9.10
N SER A 172 -7.93 -11.60 9.66
CA SER A 172 -7.42 -11.08 10.94
C SER A 172 -5.90 -10.90 10.95
N GLN A 173 -5.32 -10.43 9.83
CA GLN A 173 -3.88 -10.24 9.69
C GLN A 173 -3.33 -9.38 10.85
N HIS A 174 -2.25 -9.87 11.47
CA HIS A 174 -1.60 -9.26 12.64
C HIS A 174 -2.49 -9.16 13.90
N ALA A 175 -3.57 -9.94 13.97
CA ALA A 175 -4.50 -9.95 15.09
C ALA A 175 -4.72 -11.36 15.66
N PRO A 176 -5.33 -11.50 16.85
CA PRO A 176 -5.73 -12.80 17.36
C PRO A 176 -6.64 -13.54 16.38
N ASN A 177 -6.44 -14.86 16.29
CA ASN A 177 -7.14 -15.75 15.36
C ASN A 177 -6.83 -15.47 13.86
N GLU A 178 -5.68 -14.93 13.55
CA GLU A 178 -5.21 -14.86 12.16
C GLU A 178 -5.29 -16.26 11.52
N HIS A 179 -5.87 -16.32 10.34
CA HIS A 179 -6.17 -17.59 9.69
C HIS A 179 -6.20 -17.46 8.17
N VAL A 180 -6.16 -18.60 7.52
CA VAL A 180 -6.32 -18.74 6.08
C VAL A 180 -7.41 -19.75 5.78
N LEU A 181 -8.15 -19.55 4.69
CA LEU A 181 -9.20 -20.44 4.24
C LEU A 181 -8.64 -21.52 3.32
N ALA A 182 -9.01 -22.77 3.53
CA ALA A 182 -8.60 -23.88 2.69
C ALA A 182 -8.93 -23.67 1.18
N PRO A 183 -10.10 -23.16 0.78
CA PRO A 183 -10.36 -22.81 -0.61
C PRO A 183 -9.36 -21.81 -1.19
N VAL A 184 -9.02 -20.73 -0.43
CA VAL A 184 -8.04 -19.73 -0.86
C VAL A 184 -6.66 -20.37 -1.06
N CYS A 185 -6.24 -21.29 -0.17
CA CYS A 185 -4.98 -22.02 -0.33
C CYS A 185 -4.98 -22.92 -1.59
N HIS A 186 -6.10 -23.58 -1.88
CA HIS A 186 -6.22 -24.43 -3.08
C HIS A 186 -6.15 -23.58 -4.35
N ASP A 187 -6.83 -22.45 -4.39
CA ASP A 187 -6.78 -21.53 -5.53
C ASP A 187 -5.38 -20.93 -5.69
N ALA A 188 -4.72 -20.58 -4.58
CA ALA A 188 -3.34 -20.12 -4.58
C ALA A 188 -2.38 -21.13 -5.21
N LEU A 189 -2.48 -22.40 -4.83
CA LEU A 189 -1.65 -23.47 -5.41
C LEU A 189 -1.91 -23.64 -6.91
N ARG A 190 -3.17 -23.58 -7.35
CA ARG A 190 -3.54 -23.67 -8.76
C ARG A 190 -2.99 -22.48 -9.56
N ILE A 191 -3.16 -21.28 -9.05
CA ILE A 191 -2.64 -20.04 -9.66
C ILE A 191 -1.11 -20.13 -9.80
N MET A 192 -0.40 -20.45 -8.73
CA MET A 192 1.06 -20.54 -8.79
C MET A 192 1.54 -21.63 -9.74
N ALA A 193 0.87 -22.79 -9.76
CA ALA A 193 1.19 -23.84 -10.71
C ALA A 193 0.94 -23.41 -12.17
N GLY A 194 -0.16 -22.70 -12.42
CA GLY A 194 -0.49 -22.14 -13.74
C GLY A 194 0.52 -21.12 -14.22
N LEU A 195 0.90 -20.17 -13.36
CA LEU A 195 1.94 -19.18 -13.66
C LEU A 195 3.28 -19.85 -14.03
N TRP A 196 3.73 -20.82 -13.24
CA TRP A 196 4.97 -21.55 -13.56
C TRP A 196 4.88 -22.36 -14.86
N TRP A 197 3.72 -22.95 -15.13
CA TRP A 197 3.50 -23.68 -16.37
C TRP A 197 3.54 -22.76 -17.59
N ASP A 198 2.79 -21.66 -17.54
CA ASP A 198 2.70 -20.71 -18.64
C ASP A 198 4.02 -19.94 -18.84
N LEU A 199 4.82 -19.74 -17.77
CA LEU A 199 6.15 -19.15 -17.86
C LEU A 199 7.09 -19.99 -18.74
N GLY A 200 6.91 -21.31 -18.77
CA GLY A 200 7.67 -22.21 -19.64
C GLY A 200 7.42 -22.00 -21.14
N ASP A 201 6.27 -21.42 -21.50
CA ASP A 201 5.88 -21.13 -22.87
C ASP A 201 6.23 -19.69 -23.31
N VAL A 202 6.73 -18.85 -22.40
CA VAL A 202 7.14 -17.47 -22.71
C VAL A 202 8.38 -17.49 -23.59
N ASP A 203 8.30 -16.80 -24.73
CA ASP A 203 9.46 -16.72 -25.60
C ASP A 203 10.53 -15.72 -25.11
N ARG A 204 11.74 -15.87 -25.61
CA ARG A 204 12.88 -15.05 -25.22
C ARG A 204 12.70 -13.58 -25.60
N ASP A 205 12.03 -13.31 -26.72
CA ASP A 205 11.87 -11.95 -27.23
C ASP A 205 10.90 -11.17 -26.34
N PHE A 206 9.86 -11.81 -25.81
CA PHE A 206 9.00 -11.23 -24.80
C PHE A 206 9.80 -10.83 -23.55
N VAL A 207 10.61 -11.74 -23.00
CA VAL A 207 11.44 -11.47 -21.81
C VAL A 207 12.37 -10.28 -22.03
N LEU A 208 12.98 -10.19 -23.20
CA LEU A 208 13.92 -9.09 -23.53
C LEU A 208 13.22 -7.76 -23.80
N SER A 209 11.98 -7.76 -24.25
CA SER A 209 11.21 -6.54 -24.55
C SER A 209 10.48 -5.97 -23.34
N ALA A 210 10.28 -6.75 -22.31
CA ALA A 210 9.51 -6.43 -21.11
C ALA A 210 10.39 -5.98 -19.90
N HIS A 211 11.61 -5.51 -20.21
CA HIS A 211 12.54 -4.91 -19.24
C HIS A 211 12.48 -3.38 -19.24
#